data_b64b6a49010d1cfe3f493119b5bb2a0a
#
_entry.id   b64b6a49010d1cfe3f493119b5bb2a0a
#
_cell.length_a   1.000
_cell.length_b   1.000
_cell.length_c   1.000
_cell.angle_alpha   90.00
_cell.angle_beta   90.00
_cell.angle_gamma   90.00
#
_symmetry.space_group_name_H-M   'P 1'
#
loop_
_entity.id
_entity.type
_entity.pdbx_description
1 polymer ?
#
loop_
_entity_poly.entity_id
_entity_poly.type
_entity_poly.pdbx_seq_one_letter_code
_entity_poly.pdbx_strand_id
1 'polypeptide(L)'
;MKIISVMIILSHLSAVDITFSVDVSNEDLTSGCSPTVAGTFNNWSSAYNLTDIGYGIWETTVDLNPNSYYEFKFGICGWELEDLSPGSSCTVTNYGYTNRFLNVTDGNLSLETYYYASCDISTSGEIDENWLLVWSDEFDAPDIDMTKWSYEVGTGNWGWGNGEAQYYTNNSNNSFIEDGKLIIKAIRQSYSGSDYTSARMVTKNKGDWTYGRIEVRAKLPAGTGTWPAIWMMPTDSEYGGWPDSGEIDIMEHVGFDPG
;
A
#
# COMPACT_ATOMS: atom_id res chain seq x y z
N MET A 1 -5.81 27.14 -69.13
CA MET A 1 -5.16 27.38 -67.83
C MET A 1 -5.83 26.45 -66.82
N LYS A 2 -5.17 25.36 -66.46
CA LYS A 2 -5.76 24.40 -65.45
C LYS A 2 -5.28 24.84 -64.09
N ILE A 3 -6.19 25.20 -63.23
CA ILE A 3 -5.93 25.49 -61.79
C ILE A 3 -5.83 24.16 -61.06
N ILE A 4 -4.65 23.81 -60.60
CA ILE A 4 -4.47 22.67 -59.68
C ILE A 4 -4.76 23.19 -58.27
N SER A 5 -5.87 22.77 -57.71
CA SER A 5 -6.20 23.02 -56.31
C SER A 5 -5.42 22.01 -55.45
N VAL A 6 -4.43 22.48 -54.70
CA VAL A 6 -3.72 21.65 -53.70
C VAL A 6 -4.54 21.69 -52.43
N MET A 7 -5.20 20.56 -52.12
CA MET A 7 -5.89 20.38 -50.87
C MET A 7 -4.86 19.94 -49.79
N ILE A 8 -4.48 20.85 -48.92
CA ILE A 8 -3.66 20.51 -47.75
C ILE A 8 -4.58 19.90 -46.73
N ILE A 9 -4.51 18.58 -46.53
CA ILE A 9 -5.17 17.90 -45.43
C ILE A 9 -4.28 18.13 -44.22
N LEU A 10 -4.62 19.06 -43.34
CA LEU A 10 -4.08 19.12 -41.98
C LEU A 10 -4.71 17.99 -41.21
N SER A 11 -4.00 16.89 -41.02
CA SER A 11 -4.36 15.90 -40.03
C SER A 11 -4.14 16.53 -38.65
N HIS A 12 -5.21 16.85 -37.96
CA HIS A 12 -5.12 17.15 -36.54
C HIS A 12 -4.78 15.80 -35.85
N LEU A 13 -3.54 15.66 -35.41
CA LEU A 13 -3.22 14.57 -34.46
C LEU A 13 -4.00 14.87 -33.19
N SER A 14 -4.93 13.99 -32.85
CA SER A 14 -5.61 14.05 -31.57
C SER A 14 -4.62 13.76 -30.43
N ALA A 15 -4.79 14.39 -29.30
CA ALA A 15 -4.07 14.02 -28.10
C ALA A 15 -4.30 12.52 -27.79
N VAL A 16 -3.36 11.93 -27.10
CA VAL A 16 -3.42 10.52 -26.67
C VAL A 16 -3.40 10.45 -25.13
N ASP A 17 -4.13 9.50 -24.61
CA ASP A 17 -4.22 9.26 -23.17
C ASP A 17 -2.96 8.57 -22.65
N ILE A 18 -2.27 9.21 -21.73
CA ILE A 18 -1.12 8.63 -21.02
C ILE A 18 -1.48 8.44 -19.57
N THR A 19 -1.45 7.19 -19.11
CA THR A 19 -1.65 6.87 -17.70
C THR A 19 -0.31 6.84 -16.99
N PHE A 20 -0.14 7.72 -16.03
CA PHE A 20 0.98 7.77 -15.09
C PHE A 20 0.63 6.96 -13.87
N SER A 21 1.56 6.11 -13.43
CA SER A 21 1.37 5.21 -12.28
C SER A 21 2.61 5.25 -11.39
N VAL A 22 2.40 5.32 -10.06
CA VAL A 22 3.48 5.29 -9.06
C VAL A 22 3.06 4.48 -7.85
N ASP A 23 4.00 3.70 -7.34
CA ASP A 23 3.86 2.98 -6.09
C ASP A 23 4.50 3.77 -4.95
N VAL A 24 3.68 4.14 -3.98
CA VAL A 24 4.09 4.84 -2.76
C VAL A 24 3.90 3.98 -1.51
N SER A 25 3.83 2.65 -1.67
CA SER A 25 3.62 1.72 -0.56
C SER A 25 4.72 1.79 0.51
N ASN A 26 5.92 2.25 0.13
CA ASN A 26 7.05 2.44 1.01
C ASN A 26 7.13 3.84 1.65
N GLU A 27 6.16 4.72 1.35
CA GLU A 27 6.15 6.10 1.80
C GLU A 27 5.10 6.34 2.87
N ASP A 28 5.41 7.17 3.86
CA ASP A 28 4.46 7.63 4.88
C ASP A 28 3.66 8.81 4.30
N LEU A 29 2.51 8.55 3.69
CA LEU A 29 1.62 9.62 3.25
C LEU A 29 0.99 10.31 4.46
N THR A 30 1.20 11.61 4.58
CA THR A 30 0.48 12.41 5.59
C THR A 30 -1.02 12.39 5.27
N SER A 31 -1.87 12.24 6.29
CA SER A 31 -3.33 12.24 6.15
C SER A 31 -3.82 13.44 5.31
N GLY A 32 -4.61 13.15 4.28
CA GLY A 32 -5.14 14.14 3.35
C GLY A 32 -4.20 14.51 2.19
N CYS A 33 -3.03 13.88 2.08
CA CYS A 33 -2.14 14.03 0.94
C CYS A 33 -2.42 12.99 -0.14
N SER A 34 -2.41 13.42 -1.40
CA SER A 34 -2.43 12.55 -2.56
C SER A 34 -1.13 12.73 -3.35
N PRO A 35 -0.54 11.64 -3.86
CA PRO A 35 0.53 11.73 -4.84
C PRO A 35 0.13 12.55 -6.06
N THR A 36 1.12 13.14 -6.70
CA THR A 36 0.93 14.03 -7.84
C THR A 36 1.93 13.70 -8.96
N VAL A 37 1.66 14.18 -10.18
CA VAL A 37 2.62 14.18 -11.28
C VAL A 37 2.69 15.56 -11.92
N ALA A 38 3.89 16.03 -12.17
CA ALA A 38 4.16 17.29 -12.90
C ALA A 38 5.29 17.07 -13.89
N GLY A 39 5.30 17.87 -14.96
CA GLY A 39 6.31 17.71 -16.00
C GLY A 39 6.32 18.85 -17.00
N THR A 40 7.10 18.67 -18.06
CA THR A 40 7.18 19.64 -19.18
C THR A 40 5.85 19.76 -19.93
N PHE A 41 4.96 18.77 -19.81
CA PHE A 41 3.62 18.80 -20.41
C PHE A 41 2.69 19.86 -19.81
N ASN A 42 2.96 20.31 -18.59
CA ASN A 42 2.24 21.40 -17.93
C ASN A 42 3.16 22.56 -17.52
N ASN A 43 4.36 22.62 -18.12
CA ASN A 43 5.40 23.62 -17.82
C ASN A 43 5.77 23.67 -16.33
N TRP A 44 5.65 22.55 -15.63
CA TRP A 44 5.90 22.47 -14.18
C TRP A 44 5.07 23.49 -13.36
N SER A 45 3.89 23.91 -13.87
CA SER A 45 3.11 24.98 -13.28
C SER A 45 2.03 24.54 -12.30
N SER A 46 1.55 23.30 -12.45
CA SER A 46 0.56 22.68 -11.57
C SER A 46 0.70 21.16 -11.64
N ALA A 47 0.60 20.48 -10.51
CA ALA A 47 0.63 19.03 -10.49
C ALA A 47 -0.78 18.46 -10.71
N TYR A 48 -0.86 17.30 -11.39
CA TYR A 48 -2.08 16.49 -11.46
C TYR A 48 -2.12 15.58 -10.25
N ASN A 49 -3.24 15.55 -9.53
CA ASN A 49 -3.45 14.60 -8.45
C ASN A 49 -3.66 13.20 -9.02
N LEU A 50 -3.08 12.20 -8.37
CA LEU A 50 -3.33 10.81 -8.65
C LEU A 50 -4.47 10.30 -7.76
N THR A 51 -5.09 9.21 -8.19
CA THR A 51 -6.16 8.50 -7.49
C THR A 51 -5.61 7.17 -7.00
N ASP A 52 -5.89 6.82 -5.76
CA ASP A 52 -5.54 5.52 -5.18
C ASP A 52 -6.34 4.40 -5.87
N ILE A 53 -5.62 3.42 -6.42
CA ILE A 53 -6.20 2.22 -7.04
C ILE A 53 -5.96 0.95 -6.20
N GLY A 54 -5.45 1.12 -4.98
CA GLY A 54 -5.11 0.05 -4.04
C GLY A 54 -3.64 -0.37 -4.10
N TYR A 55 -3.23 -1.18 -3.14
CA TYR A 55 -1.88 -1.73 -3.00
C TYR A 55 -0.75 -0.67 -2.89
N GLY A 56 -1.09 0.57 -2.55
CA GLY A 56 -0.14 1.69 -2.55
C GLY A 56 0.14 2.26 -3.92
N ILE A 57 -0.59 1.83 -4.95
CA ILE A 57 -0.47 2.33 -6.33
C ILE A 57 -1.46 3.46 -6.56
N TRP A 58 -0.97 4.52 -7.17
CA TRP A 58 -1.73 5.71 -7.50
C TRP A 58 -1.58 6.05 -8.96
N GLU A 59 -2.68 6.44 -9.61
CA GLU A 59 -2.72 6.67 -11.06
C GLU A 59 -3.46 7.96 -11.44
N THR A 60 -3.07 8.51 -12.58
CA THR A 60 -3.83 9.54 -13.29
C THR A 60 -3.59 9.45 -14.80
N THR A 61 -4.60 9.81 -15.57
CA THR A 61 -4.47 9.87 -17.03
C THR A 61 -4.43 11.32 -17.49
N VAL A 62 -3.49 11.63 -18.37
CA VAL A 62 -3.28 12.98 -18.93
C VAL A 62 -3.24 12.91 -20.43
N ASP A 63 -3.98 13.81 -21.08
CA ASP A 63 -3.96 13.98 -22.54
C ASP A 63 -2.67 14.66 -22.98
N LEU A 64 -1.86 13.98 -23.76
CA LEU A 64 -0.57 14.48 -24.26
C LEU A 64 -0.53 14.49 -25.80
N ASN A 65 0.30 15.36 -26.35
CA ASN A 65 0.52 15.39 -27.81
C ASN A 65 1.30 14.14 -28.25
N PRO A 66 0.85 13.44 -29.29
CA PRO A 66 1.60 12.33 -29.85
C PRO A 66 2.92 12.79 -30.48
N ASN A 67 3.85 11.87 -30.65
CA ASN A 67 5.18 12.10 -31.21
C ASN A 67 5.97 13.21 -30.49
N SER A 68 5.82 13.27 -29.17
CA SER A 68 6.42 14.30 -28.32
C SER A 68 7.23 13.68 -27.19
N TYR A 69 8.27 14.41 -26.76
CA TYR A 69 9.11 14.05 -25.64
C TYR A 69 8.75 14.89 -24.42
N TYR A 70 8.62 14.24 -23.27
CA TYR A 70 8.32 14.90 -22.01
C TYR A 70 9.25 14.42 -20.89
N GLU A 71 9.54 15.33 -19.97
CA GLU A 71 10.18 15.03 -18.70
C GLU A 71 9.17 15.26 -17.58
N PHE A 72 9.20 14.41 -16.54
CA PHE A 72 8.25 14.47 -15.43
C PHE A 72 8.85 13.95 -14.13
N LYS A 73 8.15 14.24 -13.03
CA LYS A 73 8.38 13.69 -11.69
C LYS A 73 7.06 13.41 -11.01
N PHE A 74 7.08 12.42 -10.16
CA PHE A 74 6.05 12.25 -9.17
C PHE A 74 6.34 13.11 -7.93
N GLY A 75 5.31 13.45 -7.18
CA GLY A 75 5.39 14.16 -5.91
C GLY A 75 4.55 13.48 -4.86
N ILE A 76 4.94 13.69 -3.61
CA ILE A 76 4.11 13.42 -2.45
C ILE A 76 3.60 14.77 -1.95
N CYS A 77 2.32 14.89 -1.60
CA CYS A 77 1.77 16.14 -1.06
C CYS A 77 2.05 17.39 -1.91
N GLY A 78 1.63 17.39 -3.15
CA GLY A 78 1.74 18.55 -4.04
C GLY A 78 3.11 18.71 -4.72
N TRP A 79 3.93 19.67 -4.29
CA TRP A 79 5.22 19.96 -4.92
C TRP A 79 6.44 19.33 -4.24
N GLU A 80 6.24 18.40 -3.35
CA GLU A 80 7.31 17.60 -2.76
C GLU A 80 7.72 16.51 -3.75
N LEU A 81 8.47 16.94 -4.79
CA LEU A 81 8.85 16.09 -5.91
C LEU A 81 9.96 15.12 -5.54
N GLU A 82 9.91 13.93 -6.11
CA GLU A 82 10.90 12.86 -5.92
C GLU A 82 12.34 13.32 -6.24
N ASP A 83 13.31 12.80 -5.49
CA ASP A 83 14.73 12.98 -5.74
C ASP A 83 15.30 11.73 -6.43
N LEU A 84 15.68 11.89 -7.70
CA LEU A 84 16.10 10.79 -8.56
C LEU A 84 17.62 10.84 -8.79
N SER A 85 18.24 9.67 -8.79
CA SER A 85 19.68 9.55 -9.05
C SER A 85 20.01 9.76 -10.52
N PRO A 86 20.98 10.64 -10.87
CA PRO A 86 21.43 10.82 -12.23
C PRO A 86 22.00 9.53 -12.84
N GLY A 87 21.66 9.26 -14.11
CA GLY A 87 22.17 8.10 -14.86
C GLY A 87 21.45 6.78 -14.57
N SER A 88 20.36 6.80 -13.77
CA SER A 88 19.49 5.64 -13.60
C SER A 88 18.71 5.35 -14.89
N SER A 89 18.24 4.11 -15.06
CA SER A 89 17.62 3.61 -16.29
C SER A 89 16.36 4.37 -16.72
N CYS A 90 15.60 4.91 -15.77
CA CYS A 90 14.36 5.65 -15.99
C CYS A 90 14.55 7.17 -15.98
N THR A 91 15.78 7.69 -15.94
CA THR A 91 16.05 9.10 -15.72
C THR A 91 16.86 9.75 -16.86
N VAL A 92 16.66 11.05 -17.02
CA VAL A 92 17.48 11.95 -17.80
C VAL A 92 17.89 13.14 -16.94
N THR A 93 19.11 13.63 -17.13
CA THR A 93 19.60 14.83 -16.42
C THR A 93 19.85 15.94 -17.41
N ASN A 94 19.07 17.02 -17.30
CA ASN A 94 19.18 18.21 -18.14
C ASN A 94 19.31 19.45 -17.24
N TYR A 95 20.30 20.30 -17.54
CA TYR A 95 20.56 21.57 -16.81
C TYR A 95 20.69 21.40 -15.27
N GLY A 96 21.15 20.23 -14.83
CA GLY A 96 21.32 19.92 -13.39
C GLY A 96 20.07 19.36 -12.70
N TYR A 97 18.98 19.17 -13.44
CA TYR A 97 17.77 18.53 -12.94
C TYR A 97 17.68 17.09 -13.45
N THR A 98 17.43 16.13 -12.57
CA THR A 98 17.22 14.73 -12.93
C THR A 98 15.74 14.42 -12.88
N ASN A 99 15.16 14.04 -14.02
CA ASN A 99 13.74 13.79 -14.20
C ASN A 99 13.52 12.41 -14.83
N ARG A 100 12.32 11.84 -14.69
CA ARG A 100 11.86 10.75 -15.56
C ARG A 100 11.60 11.29 -16.96
N PHE A 101 11.60 10.43 -17.96
CA PHE A 101 11.31 10.84 -19.32
C PHE A 101 10.30 9.91 -20.00
N LEU A 102 9.64 10.43 -21.00
CA LEU A 102 8.63 9.74 -21.80
C LEU A 102 8.70 10.17 -23.26
N ASN A 103 8.72 9.19 -24.16
CA ASN A 103 8.48 9.39 -25.59
C ASN A 103 7.05 8.94 -25.91
N VAL A 104 6.17 9.88 -26.20
CA VAL A 104 4.79 9.61 -26.58
C VAL A 104 4.72 9.21 -28.05
N THR A 105 4.09 8.10 -28.37
CA THR A 105 3.79 7.62 -29.72
C THR A 105 2.37 7.99 -30.15
N ASP A 106 1.80 7.34 -31.15
CA ASP A 106 0.50 7.69 -31.76
C ASP A 106 -0.71 7.09 -31.01
N GLY A 107 -0.49 6.31 -29.93
CA GLY A 107 -1.54 5.62 -29.21
C GLY A 107 -1.54 5.89 -27.71
N ASN A 108 -2.65 5.57 -27.08
CA ASN A 108 -2.77 5.58 -25.62
C ASN A 108 -1.72 4.65 -24.99
N LEU A 109 -1.17 5.03 -23.86
CA LEU A 109 -0.10 4.31 -23.19
C LEU A 109 -0.28 4.37 -21.67
N SER A 110 -0.24 3.21 -21.01
CA SER A 110 -0.03 3.13 -19.58
C SER A 110 1.47 2.92 -19.31
N LEU A 111 2.04 3.78 -18.50
CA LEU A 111 3.46 3.67 -18.13
C LEU A 111 3.66 2.54 -17.11
N GLU A 112 4.87 1.99 -17.09
CA GLU A 112 5.29 1.09 -16.02
C GLU A 112 5.13 1.79 -14.66
N THR A 113 4.65 1.04 -13.67
CA THR A 113 4.57 1.52 -12.29
C THR A 113 5.94 1.37 -11.64
N TYR A 114 6.54 2.46 -11.23
CA TYR A 114 7.78 2.46 -10.48
C TYR A 114 7.52 2.75 -9.00
N TYR A 115 8.37 2.23 -8.12
CA TYR A 115 8.40 2.75 -6.76
C TYR A 115 8.79 4.24 -6.78
N TYR A 116 8.19 5.01 -5.87
CA TYR A 116 8.52 6.43 -5.71
C TYR A 116 10.03 6.63 -5.50
N ALA A 117 10.59 7.64 -6.12
CA ALA A 117 12.01 7.99 -6.11
C ALA A 117 12.96 6.85 -6.55
N SER A 118 12.46 5.80 -7.22
CA SER A 118 13.26 4.67 -7.73
C SER A 118 12.99 4.40 -9.21
N CYS A 119 13.93 3.75 -9.88
CA CYS A 119 13.73 3.16 -11.21
C CYS A 119 13.40 1.65 -11.14
N ASP A 120 13.21 1.11 -9.95
CA ASP A 120 12.74 -0.24 -9.79
C ASP A 120 11.25 -0.30 -10.11
N ILE A 121 10.88 -1.24 -10.97
CA ILE A 121 9.48 -1.47 -11.32
C ILE A 121 8.79 -2.05 -10.09
N SER A 122 7.65 -1.46 -9.74
CA SER A 122 6.82 -1.97 -8.66
C SER A 122 6.24 -3.33 -9.04
N THR A 123 6.29 -4.24 -8.12
CA THR A 123 5.56 -5.51 -8.17
C THR A 123 4.29 -5.45 -7.30
N SER A 124 4.03 -4.32 -6.65
CA SER A 124 2.79 -4.07 -5.92
C SER A 124 1.64 -3.99 -6.93
N GLY A 125 0.58 -4.76 -6.72
CA GLY A 125 -0.54 -4.82 -7.65
C GLY A 125 -0.30 -5.62 -8.93
N GLU A 126 0.89 -6.19 -9.19
CA GLU A 126 0.98 -7.31 -10.11
C GLU A 126 0.09 -8.43 -9.57
N ILE A 127 -1.08 -8.53 -10.17
CA ILE A 127 -1.87 -9.76 -10.03
C ILE A 127 -0.98 -10.81 -10.69
N ASP A 128 -0.21 -11.54 -9.88
CA ASP A 128 0.36 -12.78 -10.35
C ASP A 128 -0.82 -13.59 -10.89
N GLU A 129 -0.91 -13.76 -12.21
CA GLU A 129 -2.05 -14.42 -12.88
C GLU A 129 -2.33 -15.80 -12.29
N ASN A 130 -1.41 -16.30 -11.45
CA ASN A 130 -1.53 -17.57 -10.74
C ASN A 130 -2.23 -17.43 -9.38
N TRP A 131 -2.48 -16.21 -8.87
CA TRP A 131 -3.14 -15.99 -7.59
C TRP A 131 -4.48 -15.29 -7.75
N LEU A 132 -5.53 -15.87 -7.19
CA LEU A 132 -6.84 -15.24 -7.09
C LEU A 132 -7.00 -14.66 -5.68
N LEU A 133 -7.32 -13.35 -5.58
CA LEU A 133 -7.69 -12.74 -4.31
C LEU A 133 -9.00 -13.37 -3.81
N VAL A 134 -8.92 -14.06 -2.68
CA VAL A 134 -10.06 -14.77 -2.09
C VAL A 134 -10.57 -14.10 -0.82
N TRP A 135 -9.77 -13.26 -0.20
CA TRP A 135 -10.13 -12.50 1.00
C TRP A 135 -9.21 -11.30 1.17
N SER A 136 -9.78 -10.17 1.55
CA SER A 136 -9.03 -8.97 1.95
C SER A 136 -9.80 -8.19 3.00
N ASP A 137 -9.09 -7.35 3.74
CA ASP A 137 -9.67 -6.26 4.53
C ASP A 137 -8.73 -5.07 4.48
N GLU A 138 -9.13 -4.06 3.75
CA GLU A 138 -8.36 -2.81 3.55
C GLU A 138 -8.71 -1.75 4.61
N PHE A 139 -9.65 -2.08 5.52
CA PHE A 139 -10.07 -1.22 6.63
C PHE A 139 -10.65 0.15 6.21
N ASP A 140 -11.24 0.22 5.02
CA ASP A 140 -11.84 1.44 4.47
C ASP A 140 -13.18 1.81 5.13
N ALA A 141 -13.81 0.85 5.80
CA ALA A 141 -15.05 1.08 6.53
C ALA A 141 -14.77 1.84 7.85
N PRO A 142 -15.76 2.60 8.38
CA PRO A 142 -15.57 3.34 9.63
C PRO A 142 -15.44 2.44 10.86
N ASP A 143 -15.88 1.20 10.77
CA ASP A 143 -15.87 0.22 11.85
C ASP A 143 -15.25 -1.11 11.39
N ILE A 144 -14.71 -1.86 12.34
CA ILE A 144 -14.16 -3.21 12.09
C ILE A 144 -15.28 -4.13 11.60
N ASP A 145 -15.06 -4.79 10.47
CA ASP A 145 -16.02 -5.73 9.88
C ASP A 145 -16.09 -7.04 10.68
N MET A 146 -17.07 -7.13 11.55
CA MET A 146 -17.30 -8.31 12.38
C MET A 146 -17.77 -9.54 11.61
N THR A 147 -18.02 -9.43 10.30
CA THR A 147 -18.21 -10.63 9.45
C THR A 147 -16.89 -11.29 9.09
N LYS A 148 -15.80 -10.52 9.09
CA LYS A 148 -14.42 -10.97 8.81
C LYS A 148 -13.64 -11.31 10.09
N TRP A 149 -13.89 -10.59 11.19
CA TRP A 149 -13.12 -10.65 12.41
C TRP A 149 -13.92 -11.14 13.61
N SER A 150 -13.23 -11.73 14.56
CA SER A 150 -13.71 -12.05 15.90
C SER A 150 -12.65 -11.64 16.93
N TYR A 151 -13.05 -11.51 18.20
CA TYR A 151 -12.14 -11.24 19.30
C TYR A 151 -11.94 -12.46 20.16
N GLU A 152 -10.71 -12.69 20.58
CA GLU A 152 -10.39 -13.53 21.71
C GLU A 152 -10.19 -12.62 22.92
N VAL A 153 -11.03 -12.81 23.95
CA VAL A 153 -11.10 -11.92 25.11
C VAL A 153 -10.60 -12.63 26.37
N GLY A 154 -9.82 -11.92 27.18
CA GLY A 154 -9.31 -12.42 28.43
C GLY A 154 -7.79 -12.54 28.48
N THR A 155 -7.30 -13.35 29.43
CA THR A 155 -5.87 -13.62 29.63
C THR A 155 -5.45 -14.99 29.12
N GLY A 156 -6.38 -15.76 28.54
CA GLY A 156 -6.13 -17.14 28.14
C GLY A 156 -5.69 -18.03 29.30
N ASN A 157 -5.27 -19.24 28.98
CA ASN A 157 -4.64 -20.12 29.93
C ASN A 157 -3.17 -19.72 30.11
N TRP A 158 -2.77 -19.39 31.34
CA TRP A 158 -1.40 -19.05 31.71
C TRP A 158 -0.80 -17.93 30.84
N GLY A 159 -1.57 -16.82 30.64
CA GLY A 159 -1.14 -15.70 29.77
C GLY A 159 -0.93 -16.16 28.33
N TRP A 160 -1.92 -16.80 27.75
CA TRP A 160 -1.89 -17.33 26.36
C TRP A 160 -0.70 -18.28 26.07
N GLY A 161 -0.19 -18.95 27.09
CA GLY A 161 0.96 -19.84 26.99
C GLY A 161 2.33 -19.15 27.13
N ASN A 162 2.37 -17.82 27.07
CA ASN A 162 3.61 -17.02 27.04
C ASN A 162 3.81 -16.15 28.29
N GLY A 163 2.92 -16.22 29.28
CA GLY A 163 2.96 -15.35 30.45
C GLY A 163 2.69 -13.87 30.10
N GLU A 164 1.88 -13.62 29.09
CA GLU A 164 1.51 -12.28 28.64
C GLU A 164 0.81 -11.47 29.72
N ALA A 165 1.18 -10.21 29.87
CA ALA A 165 0.75 -9.37 30.99
C ALA A 165 -0.60 -8.67 30.78
N GLN A 166 -1.06 -8.55 29.53
CA GLN A 166 -2.28 -7.81 29.20
C GLN A 166 -3.54 -8.69 29.30
N TYR A 167 -4.66 -8.02 29.48
CA TYR A 167 -5.98 -8.55 29.22
C TYR A 167 -6.42 -8.13 27.82
N TYR A 168 -6.74 -9.08 26.94
CA TYR A 168 -7.31 -8.78 25.63
C TYR A 168 -8.79 -8.44 25.74
N THR A 169 -9.18 -7.36 25.08
CA THR A 169 -10.56 -6.86 25.10
C THR A 169 -11.12 -6.76 23.67
N ASN A 170 -12.43 -6.62 23.56
CA ASN A 170 -13.13 -6.20 22.36
C ASN A 170 -13.54 -4.72 22.43
N ASN A 171 -12.83 -3.91 23.18
CA ASN A 171 -13.16 -2.50 23.39
C ASN A 171 -12.57 -1.64 22.28
N SER A 172 -13.34 -0.67 21.79
CA SER A 172 -12.88 0.31 20.79
C SER A 172 -11.69 1.17 21.23
N ASN A 173 -11.30 1.15 22.50
CA ASN A 173 -10.05 1.77 22.95
C ASN A 173 -8.80 0.93 22.57
N ASN A 174 -8.96 -0.39 22.38
CA ASN A 174 -7.88 -1.31 22.08
C ASN A 174 -7.82 -1.69 20.60
N SER A 175 -8.94 -1.60 19.87
CA SER A 175 -8.96 -1.81 18.42
C SER A 175 -10.05 -0.97 17.77
N PHE A 176 -9.69 -0.27 16.71
CA PHE A 176 -10.57 0.66 15.99
C PHE A 176 -10.01 0.94 14.59
N ILE A 177 -10.83 1.53 13.73
CA ILE A 177 -10.39 2.04 12.44
C ILE A 177 -10.09 3.54 12.57
N GLU A 178 -8.95 3.96 12.05
CA GLU A 178 -8.54 5.37 11.97
C GLU A 178 -7.76 5.57 10.66
N ASP A 179 -8.17 6.54 9.87
CA ASP A 179 -7.52 6.89 8.58
C ASP A 179 -7.30 5.69 7.64
N GLY A 180 -8.33 4.84 7.48
CA GLY A 180 -8.24 3.65 6.63
C GLY A 180 -7.26 2.59 7.14
N LYS A 181 -7.05 2.50 8.45
CA LYS A 181 -6.13 1.55 9.08
C LYS A 181 -6.76 0.90 10.30
N LEU A 182 -6.54 -0.38 10.48
CA LEU A 182 -6.82 -1.03 11.75
C LEU A 182 -5.74 -0.64 12.75
N ILE A 183 -6.15 -0.03 13.86
CA ILE A 183 -5.29 0.27 15.00
C ILE A 183 -5.50 -0.78 16.09
N ILE A 184 -4.45 -1.47 16.48
CA ILE A 184 -4.41 -2.31 17.68
C ILE A 184 -3.53 -1.63 18.70
N LYS A 185 -4.12 -1.25 19.84
CA LYS A 185 -3.49 -0.41 20.85
C LYS A 185 -3.31 -1.12 22.17
N ALA A 186 -2.06 -1.28 22.59
CA ALA A 186 -1.75 -1.67 23.96
C ALA A 186 -1.83 -0.45 24.88
N ILE A 187 -2.57 -0.58 25.98
CA ILE A 187 -2.82 0.51 26.93
C ILE A 187 -2.41 0.07 28.33
N ARG A 188 -1.66 0.90 29.04
CA ARG A 188 -1.39 0.69 30.46
C ARG A 188 -2.59 1.16 31.28
N GLN A 189 -3.38 0.21 31.74
CA GLN A 189 -4.54 0.45 32.59
C GLN A 189 -4.87 -0.82 33.40
N SER A 190 -5.29 -0.65 34.63
CA SER A 190 -5.80 -1.78 35.43
C SER A 190 -7.15 -2.24 34.89
N TYR A 191 -7.24 -3.50 34.50
CA TYR A 191 -8.46 -4.11 33.99
C TYR A 191 -8.50 -5.60 34.31
N SER A 192 -9.55 -6.03 35.04
CA SER A 192 -9.78 -7.45 35.38
C SER A 192 -8.55 -8.19 35.97
N GLY A 193 -7.72 -7.49 36.75
CA GLY A 193 -6.53 -8.06 37.41
C GLY A 193 -5.24 -7.97 36.57
N SER A 194 -5.29 -7.42 35.36
CA SER A 194 -4.12 -7.11 34.55
C SER A 194 -3.80 -5.61 34.60
N ASP A 195 -2.51 -5.24 34.39
CA ASP A 195 -2.05 -3.85 34.37
C ASP A 195 -2.04 -3.25 32.97
N TYR A 196 -2.35 -4.06 31.96
CA TYR A 196 -2.38 -3.67 30.55
C TYR A 196 -3.61 -4.25 29.87
N THR A 197 -4.07 -3.59 28.82
CA THR A 197 -5.06 -4.11 27.87
C THR A 197 -4.54 -4.01 26.45
N SER A 198 -5.03 -4.89 25.58
CA SER A 198 -4.77 -4.87 24.14
C SER A 198 -5.94 -5.55 23.41
N ALA A 199 -5.79 -5.83 22.11
CA ALA A 199 -6.75 -6.63 21.36
C ALA A 199 -6.06 -7.83 20.71
N ARG A 200 -6.78 -8.95 20.64
CA ARG A 200 -6.43 -10.16 19.91
C ARG A 200 -7.58 -10.47 18.95
N MET A 201 -7.34 -10.32 17.68
CA MET A 201 -8.34 -10.48 16.63
C MET A 201 -8.02 -11.69 15.77
N VAL A 202 -9.03 -12.42 15.36
CA VAL A 202 -8.89 -13.65 14.59
C VAL A 202 -9.91 -13.73 13.47
N THR A 203 -9.56 -14.42 12.38
CA THR A 203 -10.47 -14.71 11.25
C THR A 203 -11.09 -16.11 11.34
N LYS A 204 -10.91 -16.80 12.43
CA LYS A 204 -11.37 -18.20 12.63
C LYS A 204 -12.84 -18.39 12.26
N ASN A 205 -13.12 -19.36 11.37
CA ASN A 205 -14.43 -19.65 10.76
C ASN A 205 -15.03 -18.51 9.92
N LYS A 206 -14.21 -17.53 9.52
CA LYS A 206 -14.61 -16.40 8.69
C LYS A 206 -13.65 -16.18 7.50
N GLY A 207 -12.42 -16.64 7.64
CA GLY A 207 -11.39 -16.64 6.63
C GLY A 207 -10.35 -17.68 7.04
N ASP A 208 -10.56 -18.93 6.63
CA ASP A 208 -9.68 -20.06 6.92
C ASP A 208 -9.15 -20.60 5.60
N TRP A 209 -7.83 -20.78 5.51
CA TRP A 209 -7.17 -21.24 4.27
C TRP A 209 -6.19 -22.36 4.55
N THR A 210 -6.14 -23.33 3.66
CA THR A 210 -5.16 -24.44 3.72
C THR A 210 -3.88 -24.09 2.97
N TYR A 211 -3.99 -23.35 1.88
CA TYR A 211 -2.89 -22.91 1.03
C TYR A 211 -3.16 -21.49 0.56
N GLY A 212 -2.11 -20.73 0.34
CA GLY A 212 -2.27 -19.38 -0.19
C GLY A 212 -1.01 -18.52 -0.03
N ARG A 213 -1.10 -17.32 -0.55
CA ARG A 213 -0.19 -16.22 -0.32
C ARG A 213 -0.90 -15.25 0.62
N ILE A 214 -0.24 -14.83 1.68
CA ILE A 214 -0.77 -13.88 2.65
C ILE A 214 0.14 -12.67 2.66
N GLU A 215 -0.45 -11.50 2.44
CA GLU A 215 0.24 -10.22 2.45
C GLU A 215 -0.40 -9.31 3.47
N VAL A 216 0.42 -8.69 4.31
CA VAL A 216 -0.04 -7.75 5.34
C VAL A 216 0.87 -6.54 5.35
N ARG A 217 0.26 -5.36 5.18
CA ARG A 217 0.94 -4.09 5.39
C ARG A 217 0.74 -3.66 6.84
N ALA A 218 1.82 -3.52 7.59
CA ALA A 218 1.74 -3.17 9.01
C ALA A 218 2.83 -2.16 9.42
N LYS A 219 2.47 -1.28 10.35
CA LYS A 219 3.42 -0.44 11.11
C LYS A 219 3.52 -0.99 12.52
N LEU A 220 4.73 -1.42 12.89
CA LEU A 220 4.96 -2.06 14.18
C LEU A 220 5.22 -1.03 15.27
N PRO A 221 4.78 -1.29 16.53
CA PRO A 221 5.10 -0.45 17.67
C PRO A 221 6.59 -0.56 18.01
N ALA A 222 7.19 0.54 18.43
CA ALA A 222 8.51 0.55 19.05
C ALA A 222 8.39 0.62 20.58
N GLY A 223 9.31 -0.03 21.29
CA GLY A 223 9.43 0.07 22.75
C GLY A 223 9.58 -1.27 23.43
N THR A 224 10.38 -1.26 24.50
CA THR A 224 10.62 -2.45 25.33
C THR A 224 9.32 -3.00 25.90
N GLY A 225 9.10 -4.30 25.74
CA GLY A 225 7.95 -5.03 26.25
C GLY A 225 6.77 -5.11 25.26
N THR A 226 6.89 -4.54 24.05
CA THR A 226 5.93 -4.78 22.97
C THR A 226 6.28 -6.08 22.25
N TRP A 227 5.24 -6.81 21.84
CA TRP A 227 5.36 -8.05 21.06
C TRP A 227 4.16 -8.16 20.11
N PRO A 228 4.11 -7.37 19.05
CA PRO A 228 3.11 -7.52 18.01
C PRO A 228 3.39 -8.77 17.18
N ALA A 229 2.32 -9.46 16.77
CA ALA A 229 2.40 -10.63 15.93
C ALA A 229 1.29 -10.66 14.88
N ILE A 230 1.64 -11.16 13.69
CA ILE A 230 0.73 -11.54 12.62
C ILE A 230 1.04 -12.99 12.30
N TRP A 231 0.11 -13.87 12.59
CA TRP A 231 0.38 -15.29 12.64
C TRP A 231 -0.88 -16.13 12.39
N MET A 232 -0.73 -17.42 12.21
CA MET A 232 -1.80 -18.35 11.90
C MET A 232 -1.78 -19.53 12.87
N MET A 233 -2.97 -19.93 13.29
CA MET A 233 -3.23 -21.15 14.03
C MET A 233 -4.21 -22.05 13.27
N PRO A 234 -4.13 -23.37 13.43
CA PRO A 234 -5.11 -24.26 12.82
C PRO A 234 -6.50 -23.98 13.39
N THR A 235 -7.50 -23.90 12.52
CA THR A 235 -8.91 -23.73 12.90
C THR A 235 -9.40 -24.91 13.73
N ASP A 236 -9.07 -26.12 13.25
CA ASP A 236 -9.34 -27.39 13.92
C ASP A 236 -8.00 -28.04 14.29
N SER A 237 -7.83 -28.35 15.55
CA SER A 237 -6.60 -29.01 16.04
C SER A 237 -6.61 -30.51 15.70
N GLU A 238 -6.61 -30.84 14.40
CA GLU A 238 -6.80 -32.21 13.86
C GLU A 238 -5.73 -33.20 14.36
N TYR A 239 -4.48 -32.71 14.53
CA TYR A 239 -3.36 -33.53 14.97
C TYR A 239 -3.05 -33.43 16.47
N GLY A 240 -3.87 -32.69 17.22
CA GLY A 240 -3.67 -32.43 18.65
C GLY A 240 -3.62 -30.93 18.97
N GLY A 241 -3.51 -30.60 20.26
CA GLY A 241 -3.30 -29.23 20.71
C GLY A 241 -1.92 -28.70 20.34
N TRP A 242 -1.71 -27.40 20.55
CA TRP A 242 -0.39 -26.80 20.32
C TRP A 242 0.74 -27.59 21.03
N PRO A 243 1.87 -27.92 20.37
CA PRO A 243 2.25 -27.51 18.99
C PRO A 243 1.89 -28.55 17.90
N ASP A 244 1.19 -29.64 18.22
CA ASP A 244 1.02 -30.81 17.33
C ASP A 244 0.32 -30.48 16.00
N SER A 245 -0.61 -29.51 16.00
CA SER A 245 -1.30 -29.05 14.77
C SER A 245 -0.61 -27.87 14.08
N GLY A 246 0.53 -27.42 14.60
CA GLY A 246 1.37 -26.38 14.00
C GLY A 246 0.95 -24.96 14.34
N GLU A 247 1.82 -24.02 13.94
CA GLU A 247 1.71 -22.56 14.02
C GLU A 247 2.54 -21.98 12.89
N ILE A 248 2.12 -20.89 12.28
CA ILE A 248 2.86 -20.16 11.23
C ILE A 248 2.93 -18.70 11.62
N ASP A 249 4.13 -18.21 11.89
CA ASP A 249 4.37 -16.80 12.19
C ASP A 249 4.78 -16.08 10.92
N ILE A 250 3.89 -15.20 10.43
CA ILE A 250 4.14 -14.35 9.27
C ILE A 250 5.05 -13.20 9.69
N MET A 251 4.80 -12.63 10.87
CA MET A 251 5.60 -11.59 11.49
C MET A 251 5.50 -11.69 13.01
N GLU A 252 6.65 -11.69 13.68
CA GLU A 252 6.80 -11.42 15.10
C GLU A 252 7.87 -10.36 15.32
N HIS A 253 7.63 -9.44 16.23
CA HIS A 253 8.59 -8.40 16.57
C HIS A 253 8.66 -8.21 18.09
N VAL A 254 9.88 -8.27 18.63
CA VAL A 254 10.12 -8.03 20.06
C VAL A 254 10.76 -6.66 20.25
N GLY A 255 10.06 -5.76 20.93
CA GLY A 255 10.44 -4.35 21.01
C GLY A 255 11.71 -4.03 21.81
N PHE A 256 12.42 -5.03 22.37
CA PHE A 256 13.74 -4.83 22.98
C PHE A 256 14.90 -5.05 22.01
N ASP A 257 14.63 -5.70 20.89
CA ASP A 257 15.58 -5.93 19.79
C ASP A 257 14.91 -5.51 18.48
N PRO A 258 14.98 -4.22 18.13
CA PRO A 258 14.27 -3.68 16.97
C PRO A 258 14.95 -4.00 15.63
N GLY A 259 15.91 -4.94 15.58
CA GLY A 259 16.49 -5.49 14.35
C GLY A 259 17.39 -4.51 13.58
#